data_66d6732cd4f37fdc8373ae8126d75846
#
_entry.id   66d6732cd4f37fdc8373ae8126d75846
#
_cell.length_a   1.000
_cell.length_b   1.000
_cell.length_c   1.000
_cell.angle_alpha   90.00
_cell.angle_beta   90.00
_cell.angle_gamma   90.00
#
_symmetry.space_group_name_H-M   'P 1'
#
loop_
_entity.id
_entity.type
_entity.pdbx_description
1 polymer ?
#
loop_
_entity_poly.entity_id
_entity_poly.type
_entity_poly.pdbx_seq_one_letter_code
_entity_poly.pdbx_strand_id
1 'polypeptide(L)' 'MEGINRFKTYVVSFDYPSSYYSVFLRLRSLMYDMDFSSIVADEYGIPRQLNENAFAITTSLAASEIEDLIRLK' A
#
# COMPACT_ATOMS: atom_id res chain seq x y z
N MET A 1 -6.12 25.92 -11.31
CA MET A 1 -5.48 25.40 -11.45
C MET A 1 -5.39 24.29 -11.33
N GLU A 2 -4.98 23.88 -11.68
CA GLU A 2 -4.77 22.81 -11.56
C GLU A 2 -3.96 22.55 -10.63
N GLY A 3 -3.15 23.15 -10.00
CA GLY A 3 -2.39 22.78 -8.92
C GLY A 3 -3.06 21.92 -8.01
N ILE A 4 -4.01 21.34 -8.45
CA ILE A 4 -4.77 20.52 -7.64
C ILE A 4 -4.00 19.37 -7.17
N ASN A 5 -4.08 19.06 -5.92
CA ASN A 5 -3.44 17.92 -5.35
C ASN A 5 -4.05 16.65 -5.93
N ARG A 6 -3.24 15.90 -6.65
CA ARG A 6 -3.69 14.66 -7.26
C ARG A 6 -3.27 13.44 -6.48
N PHE A 7 -2.62 13.63 -5.35
CA PHE A 7 -2.21 12.50 -4.53
C PHE A 7 -3.40 11.90 -3.81
N LYS A 8 -3.46 10.58 -3.84
CA LYS A 8 -4.49 9.83 -3.14
C LYS A 8 -3.83 8.73 -2.35
N THR A 9 -4.48 8.33 -1.29
CA THR A 9 -3.98 7.23 -0.47
C THR A 9 -4.76 5.97 -0.80
N TYR A 10 -4.03 4.94 -1.19
CA TYR A 10 -4.61 3.64 -1.50
C TYR A 10 -4.19 2.65 -0.44
N VAL A 11 -5.10 1.78 -0.04
CA VAL A 11 -4.81 0.70 0.88
C VAL A 11 -4.98 -0.61 0.14
N VAL A 12 -3.95 -1.45 0.17
CA VAL A 12 -3.96 -2.74 -0.49
C VAL A 12 -3.87 -3.81 0.57
N SER A 13 -4.77 -4.77 0.52
CA SER A 13 -4.78 -5.90 1.45
C SER A 13 -4.55 -7.19 0.68
N PHE A 14 -3.81 -8.10 1.29
CA PHE A 14 -3.54 -9.40 0.69
C PHE A 14 -4.13 -10.50 1.56
N ASP A 15 -4.83 -11.44 0.91
CA ASP A 15 -5.33 -12.62 1.58
C ASP A 15 -4.41 -13.76 1.25
N TYR A 16 -3.89 -14.42 2.26
CA TYR A 16 -3.00 -15.55 2.04
C TYR A 16 -3.14 -16.55 3.18
N PRO A 17 -2.99 -17.84 2.88
CA PRO A 17 -2.96 -18.85 3.94
C PRO A 17 -1.70 -18.71 4.78
N SER A 18 -1.77 -19.08 6.05
CA SER A 18 -0.63 -18.96 6.94
C SER A 18 0.57 -19.78 6.47
N SER A 19 0.34 -20.80 5.65
CA SER A 19 1.42 -21.61 5.10
C SER A 19 2.31 -20.82 4.13
N TYR A 20 1.87 -19.65 3.68
CA TYR A 20 2.66 -18.83 2.76
C TYR A 20 3.33 -17.65 3.45
N TYR A 21 3.50 -17.74 4.76
CA TYR A 21 4.02 -16.61 5.51
C TYR A 21 5.40 -16.16 5.03
N SER A 22 6.29 -17.09 4.69
CA SER A 22 7.62 -16.72 4.21
C SER A 22 7.55 -15.98 2.87
N VAL A 23 6.62 -16.36 2.01
CA VAL A 23 6.39 -15.66 0.74
C VAL A 23 5.86 -14.26 1.02
N PHE A 24 4.98 -14.15 2.00
CA PHE A 24 4.43 -12.86 2.38
C PHE A 24 5.51 -11.92 2.89
N LEU A 25 6.49 -12.42 3.63
CA LEU A 25 7.56 -11.57 4.14
C LEU A 25 8.38 -10.97 3.00
N ARG A 26 8.57 -11.71 1.91
CA ARG A 26 9.23 -11.17 0.74
C ARG A 26 8.38 -10.11 0.07
N LEU A 27 7.10 -10.36 -0.06
CA LEU A 27 6.18 -9.40 -0.64
C LEU A 27 6.18 -8.12 0.18
N ARG A 28 6.20 -8.24 1.49
CA ARG A 28 6.22 -7.09 2.39
C ARG A 28 7.46 -6.23 2.14
N SER A 29 8.63 -6.86 1.99
CA SER A 29 9.85 -6.12 1.67
C SER A 29 9.74 -5.39 0.35
N LEU A 30 9.18 -6.04 -0.67
CA LEU A 30 9.00 -5.43 -1.97
C LEU A 30 8.03 -4.25 -1.90
N MET A 31 6.97 -4.39 -1.11
CA MET A 31 6.02 -3.30 -0.95
C MET A 31 6.67 -2.08 -0.30
N TYR A 32 7.48 -2.29 0.72
CA TYR A 32 8.21 -1.18 1.35
C TYR A 32 9.20 -0.55 0.38
N ASP A 33 9.84 -1.34 -0.47
CA ASP A 33 10.75 -0.82 -1.48
C ASP A 33 10.01 0.05 -2.50
N MET A 34 8.72 -0.17 -2.67
CA MET A 34 7.90 0.62 -3.58
C MET A 34 7.20 1.78 -2.87
N ASP A 35 7.69 2.15 -1.69
CA ASP A 35 7.18 3.27 -0.90
C ASP A 35 5.82 3.03 -0.26
N PHE A 36 5.42 1.79 -0.13
CA PHE A 36 4.24 1.47 0.65
C PHE A 36 4.57 1.53 2.14
N SER A 37 3.59 1.80 2.95
CA SER A 37 3.75 1.93 4.39
C SER A 37 2.71 1.08 5.11
N SER A 38 3.02 0.66 6.31
CA SER A 38 2.06 -0.04 7.17
C SER A 38 1.29 0.93 8.06
N ILE A 39 1.53 2.22 7.91
CA ILE A 39 0.87 3.26 8.71
C ILE A 39 0.20 4.24 7.76
N VAL A 40 -1.02 4.63 8.09
CA VAL A 40 -1.77 5.60 7.32
C VAL A 40 -2.46 6.57 8.27
N ALA A 41 -2.55 7.84 7.88
CA ALA A 41 -3.23 8.83 8.70
C ALA A 41 -4.75 8.68 8.54
N ASP A 42 -5.46 8.75 9.66
CA ASP A 42 -6.92 8.69 9.61
C ASP A 42 -7.48 10.07 9.25
N GLU A 43 -8.80 10.20 9.29
CA GLU A 43 -9.44 11.44 8.88
C GLU A 43 -9.08 12.62 9.78
N TYR A 44 -8.54 12.35 10.96
CA TYR A 44 -8.08 13.40 11.88
C TYR A 44 -6.58 13.63 11.80
N GLY A 45 -5.90 12.99 10.86
CA GLY A 45 -4.47 13.13 10.70
C GLY A 45 -3.67 12.31 11.71
N ILE A 46 -4.30 11.41 12.44
CA ILE A 46 -3.63 10.62 13.45
C ILE A 46 -3.10 9.34 12.79
N PRO A 47 -1.81 9.02 12.95
CA PRO A 47 -1.27 7.80 12.36
C PRO A 47 -1.93 6.56 12.94
N ARG A 48 -2.32 5.65 12.06
CA ARG A 48 -2.93 4.38 12.45
C ARG A 48 -2.18 3.26 11.79
N GLN A 49 -1.88 2.23 12.55
CA GLN A 49 -1.20 1.07 12.00
C GLN A 49 -2.20 0.14 11.35
N LEU A 50 -1.87 -0.31 10.14
CA LEU A 50 -2.71 -1.25 9.41
C LEU A 50 -2.45 -2.67 9.89
N ASN A 51 -3.32 -3.60 9.50
CA ASN A 51 -3.08 -5.02 9.75
C ASN A 51 -1.83 -5.44 9.01
N GLU A 52 -1.20 -6.51 9.44
CA GLU A 52 0.08 -6.91 8.87
C GLU A 52 0.00 -7.29 7.38
N ASN A 53 -1.20 -7.61 6.90
CA ASN A 53 -1.38 -7.95 5.48
C ASN A 53 -1.87 -6.76 4.65
N ALA A 54 -1.83 -5.56 5.19
CA ALA A 54 -2.31 -4.37 4.50
C ALA A 54 -1.20 -3.33 4.39
N PHE A 55 -1.18 -2.63 3.27
CA PHE A 55 -0.18 -1.60 3.00
C PHE A 55 -0.87 -0.39 2.38
N ALA A 56 -0.34 0.78 2.66
CA ALA A 56 -0.88 2.02 2.13
C ALA A 56 0.18 2.77 1.34
N ILE A 57 -0.24 3.45 0.30
CA ILE A 57 0.65 4.32 -0.45
C ILE A 57 -0.11 5.58 -0.80
N THR A 58 0.57 6.72 -0.67
CA THR A 58 0.01 7.99 -1.11
C THR A 58 0.75 8.38 -2.39
N THR A 59 0.01 8.48 -3.47
CA THR A 59 0.62 8.64 -4.78
C THR A 59 -0.33 9.34 -5.73
N SER A 60 0.22 9.87 -6.81
CA SER A 60 -0.57 10.47 -7.88
C SER A 60 -0.98 9.44 -8.92
N LEU A 61 -0.53 8.20 -8.79
CA LEU A 61 -0.89 7.15 -9.74
C LEU A 61 -2.36 6.78 -9.62
N ALA A 62 -2.93 6.29 -10.71
CA ALA A 62 -4.30 5.80 -10.69
C ALA A 62 -4.33 4.40 -10.09
N ALA A 63 -5.51 3.98 -9.64
CA ALA A 63 -5.67 2.67 -9.03
C ALA A 63 -5.21 1.54 -9.96
N SER A 64 -5.49 1.65 -11.26
CA SER A 64 -5.07 0.63 -12.22
C SER A 64 -3.55 0.57 -12.33
N GLU A 65 -2.87 1.69 -12.20
CA GLU A 65 -1.42 1.74 -12.23
C GLU A 65 -0.82 1.08 -10.99
N ILE A 66 -1.46 1.27 -9.85
CA ILE A 66 -1.03 0.60 -8.62
C ILE A 66 -1.17 -0.91 -8.75
N GLU A 67 -2.28 -1.37 -9.31
CA GLU A 67 -2.49 -2.79 -9.55
C GLU A 67 -1.43 -3.36 -10.46
N ASP A 68 -1.06 -2.63 -11.51
CA ASP A 68 -0.04 -3.07 -12.45
C ASP A 68 1.33 -3.18 -11.77
N LEU A 69 1.66 -2.22 -10.92
CA LEU A 69 2.92 -2.28 -10.18
C LEU A 69 3.01 -3.53 -9.33
N ILE A 70 1.94 -3.86 -8.62
CA ILE A 70 1.91 -5.02 -7.75
C ILE A 70 1.97 -6.30 -8.56
N ARG A 71 1.27 -6.32 -9.68
CA ARG A 71 1.18 -7.51 -10.52
C ARG A 71 2.50 -7.86 -11.18
N LEU A 72 3.34 -6.86 -11.43
CA LEU A 72 4.63 -7.07 -12.05
C LEU A 72 5.67 -7.63 -11.08
N LYS A 73 5.37 -7.68 -9.81
CA LYS A 73 6.24 -8.26 -8.80
C LYS A 73 5.81 -9.67 -8.46
#